data_72c8cdf51ecc8cd1ca2297f16019a028
#
_entry.id   72c8cdf51ecc8cd1ca2297f16019a028
#
_cell.length_a   1.000
_cell.length_b   1.000
_cell.length_c   1.000
_cell.angle_alpha   90.00
_cell.angle_beta   90.00
_cell.angle_gamma   90.00
#
_symmetry.space_group_name_H-M   'P 1'
#
loop_
_entity.id
_entity.type
_entity.pdbx_description
1 polymer ?
#
loop_
_entity_poly.entity_id
_entity_poly.type
_entity_poly.pdbx_seq_one_letter_code
_entity_poly.pdbx_strand_id
1 'polypeptide(L)'
;MNTNDEKIQWHPAFDAALQIELGEETKYLEFDSEHLLSKKPMQIDVLVKNERHVKIQKNIGRIFRQYNVVEYKSPEDDLNIDDFYKVYAYACIYKADTETVDFIPAAELTITFVCYHYPRTMLQKLQRDRQITVENMESGIYYLMGDAIPMQLIIVPRLSKTNNYWLNNLRNDLKSAGEIRNFIEKYGENKNSKLYQALADTIMRANWQELKEERKMCEALRELFADDLRESREE
;
A
#
# COMPACT_ATOMS: atom_id res chain seq x y z
N MET A 1 0.62 -14.74 -31.83
CA MET A 1 -0.19 -14.81 -30.60
C MET A 1 0.15 -13.58 -29.79
N ASN A 2 -0.68 -12.54 -29.88
CA ASN A 2 -0.50 -11.33 -29.06
C ASN A 2 -1.01 -11.67 -27.65
N THR A 3 -0.11 -11.94 -26.73
CA THR A 3 -0.42 -11.85 -25.31
C THR A 3 -0.57 -10.37 -25.02
N ASN A 4 -1.80 -9.89 -24.85
CA ASN A 4 -2.06 -8.62 -24.20
C ASN A 4 -1.48 -8.76 -22.78
N ASP A 5 -0.28 -8.25 -22.56
CA ASP A 5 0.22 -7.92 -21.24
C ASP A 5 -0.63 -6.73 -20.73
N GLU A 6 -1.82 -7.03 -20.21
CA GLU A 6 -2.59 -6.04 -19.48
C GLU A 6 -1.76 -5.59 -18.27
N LYS A 7 -1.31 -4.36 -18.32
CA LYS A 7 -0.54 -3.75 -17.24
C LYS A 7 -1.30 -3.90 -15.93
N ILE A 8 -0.63 -4.46 -14.92
CA ILE A 8 -1.23 -4.68 -13.58
C ILE A 8 -1.69 -3.33 -13.02
N GLN A 9 -2.94 -3.27 -12.55
CA GLN A 9 -3.53 -2.09 -11.94
C GLN A 9 -3.25 -2.10 -10.42
N TRP A 10 -2.16 -1.47 -10.03
CA TRP A 10 -1.71 -1.44 -8.64
C TRP A 10 -2.53 -0.50 -7.74
N HIS A 11 -2.98 0.64 -8.27
CA HIS A 11 -3.66 1.67 -7.47
C HIS A 11 -4.98 1.21 -6.84
N PRO A 12 -5.91 0.53 -7.57
CA PRO A 12 -7.11 -0.01 -6.93
C PRO A 12 -6.81 -1.07 -5.86
N ALA A 13 -5.77 -1.89 -6.07
CA ALA A 13 -5.37 -2.87 -5.07
C ALA A 13 -4.72 -2.20 -3.86
N PHE A 14 -3.98 -1.12 -4.06
CA PHE A 14 -3.41 -0.33 -2.98
C PHE A 14 -4.53 0.32 -2.13
N ASP A 15 -5.52 0.96 -2.75
CA ASP A 15 -6.66 1.54 -2.04
C ASP A 15 -7.38 0.49 -1.17
N ALA A 16 -7.66 -0.67 -1.76
CA ALA A 16 -8.25 -1.80 -1.02
C ALA A 16 -7.35 -2.25 0.15
N ALA A 17 -6.03 -2.35 -0.06
CA ALA A 17 -5.08 -2.73 0.99
C ALA A 17 -5.06 -1.71 2.13
N LEU A 18 -5.08 -0.43 1.81
CA LEU A 18 -5.10 0.65 2.80
C LEU A 18 -6.36 0.57 3.67
N GLN A 19 -7.53 0.39 3.06
CA GLN A 19 -8.79 0.25 3.79
C GLN A 19 -8.82 -1.02 4.66
N ILE A 20 -8.31 -2.14 4.16
CA ILE A 20 -8.19 -3.39 4.94
C ILE A 20 -7.28 -3.20 6.15
N GLU A 21 -6.12 -2.55 5.97
CA GLU A 21 -5.15 -2.35 7.06
C GLU A 21 -5.67 -1.41 8.15
N LEU A 22 -6.45 -0.39 7.78
CA LEU A 22 -7.10 0.52 8.73
C LEU A 22 -8.28 -0.16 9.46
N GLY A 23 -8.85 -1.22 8.89
CA GLY A 23 -9.81 -2.09 9.53
C GLY A 23 -11.05 -1.35 10.07
N GLU A 24 -11.36 -1.55 11.35
CA GLU A 24 -12.52 -0.95 12.00
C GLU A 24 -12.48 0.60 12.05
N GLU A 25 -11.31 1.20 11.84
CA GLU A 25 -11.17 2.66 11.86
C GLU A 25 -11.67 3.32 10.56
N THR A 26 -11.85 2.54 9.47
CA THR A 26 -12.41 3.02 8.20
C THR A 26 -13.80 3.66 8.33
N LYS A 27 -14.58 3.26 9.35
CA LYS A 27 -15.88 3.87 9.65
C LYS A 27 -15.82 5.36 10.07
N TYR A 28 -14.62 5.87 10.38
CA TYR A 28 -14.37 7.28 10.70
C TYR A 28 -13.73 8.04 9.54
N LEU A 29 -13.42 7.35 8.44
CA LEU A 29 -12.67 7.85 7.31
C LEU A 29 -13.50 7.79 6.04
N GLU A 30 -13.31 8.76 5.15
CA GLU A 30 -13.82 8.76 3.79
C GLU A 30 -12.65 8.56 2.84
N PHE A 31 -12.78 7.63 1.90
CA PHE A 31 -11.77 7.29 0.90
C PHE A 31 -12.24 7.78 -0.46
N ASP A 32 -11.44 8.63 -1.09
CA ASP A 32 -11.68 9.18 -2.41
C ASP A 32 -10.47 8.83 -3.29
N SER A 33 -10.60 7.72 -4.00
CA SER A 33 -9.53 7.18 -4.85
C SER A 33 -9.43 7.96 -6.15
N GLU A 34 -8.20 8.18 -6.63
CA GLU A 34 -7.91 8.92 -7.87
C GLU A 34 -8.54 10.31 -7.91
N HIS A 35 -8.58 10.99 -6.75
CA HIS A 35 -9.17 12.31 -6.60
C HIS A 35 -8.58 13.34 -7.58
N LEU A 36 -9.44 13.94 -8.39
CA LEU A 36 -9.05 14.93 -9.39
C LEU A 36 -8.86 16.31 -8.75
N LEU A 37 -7.64 16.85 -8.80
CA LEU A 37 -7.32 18.21 -8.29
C LEU A 37 -7.73 19.33 -9.25
N SER A 38 -7.96 19.02 -10.53
CA SER A 38 -8.36 20.00 -11.54
C SER A 38 -9.04 19.32 -12.74
N LYS A 39 -9.56 20.14 -13.69
CA LYS A 39 -10.11 19.64 -14.97
C LYS A 39 -9.07 18.98 -15.88
N LYS A 40 -7.78 19.18 -15.64
CA LYS A 40 -6.67 18.42 -16.25
C LYS A 40 -6.21 17.39 -15.25
N PRO A 41 -5.71 16.20 -15.65
CA PRO A 41 -5.49 15.06 -14.76
C PRO A 41 -4.31 15.24 -13.80
N MET A 42 -4.46 16.18 -12.86
CA MET A 42 -3.67 16.17 -11.63
C MET A 42 -4.50 15.40 -10.61
N GLN A 43 -4.02 14.23 -10.22
CA GLN A 43 -4.73 13.31 -9.33
C GLN A 43 -3.92 13.04 -8.08
N ILE A 44 -4.58 12.98 -6.94
CA ILE A 44 -4.08 12.35 -5.72
C ILE A 44 -4.49 10.87 -5.81
N ASP A 45 -3.57 9.95 -5.53
CA ASP A 45 -3.89 8.52 -5.59
C ASP A 45 -4.99 8.15 -4.60
N VAL A 46 -4.84 8.56 -3.33
CA VAL A 46 -5.89 8.42 -2.32
C VAL A 46 -5.92 9.66 -1.43
N LEU A 47 -7.09 10.24 -1.26
CA LEU A 47 -7.37 11.28 -0.28
C LEU A 47 -8.21 10.69 0.86
N VAL A 48 -7.65 10.65 2.06
CA VAL A 48 -8.35 10.13 3.26
C VAL A 48 -8.82 11.31 4.12
N LYS A 49 -10.12 11.42 4.36
CA LYS A 49 -10.72 12.46 5.19
C LYS A 49 -11.15 11.90 6.54
N ASN A 50 -10.71 12.51 7.60
CA ASN A 50 -11.09 12.19 8.99
C ASN A 50 -12.03 13.30 9.51
N GLU A 51 -13.25 13.31 9.05
CA GLU A 51 -14.24 14.35 9.37
C GLU A 51 -14.62 14.42 10.85
N ARG A 52 -14.46 13.31 11.57
CA ARG A 52 -14.79 13.22 13.01
C ARG A 52 -13.61 13.53 13.92
N HIS A 53 -12.45 13.88 13.37
CA HIS A 53 -11.21 14.15 14.11
C HIS A 53 -10.85 13.04 15.13
N VAL A 54 -11.13 11.78 14.78
CA VAL A 54 -10.82 10.63 15.61
C VAL A 54 -9.32 10.33 15.55
N LYS A 55 -8.71 10.08 16.70
CA LYS A 55 -7.32 9.65 16.75
C LYS A 55 -7.20 8.22 16.25
N ILE A 56 -6.60 8.03 15.09
CA ILE A 56 -6.38 6.71 14.48
C ILE A 56 -5.30 5.95 15.26
N GLN A 57 -5.62 4.73 15.68
CA GLN A 57 -4.71 3.89 16.47
C GLN A 57 -3.82 3.00 15.61
N LYS A 58 -4.33 2.61 14.43
CA LYS A 58 -3.55 1.81 13.47
C LYS A 58 -2.24 2.53 13.12
N ASN A 59 -1.13 1.82 13.20
CA ASN A 59 0.22 2.40 13.09
C ASN A 59 0.45 3.22 11.82
N ILE A 60 -0.04 2.76 10.66
CA ILE A 60 0.06 3.48 9.37
C ILE A 60 -0.80 4.75 9.32
N GLY A 61 -1.80 4.86 10.18
CA GLY A 61 -2.72 6.01 10.26
C GLY A 61 -2.47 6.95 11.43
N ARG A 62 -1.52 6.67 12.33
CA ARG A 62 -1.29 7.50 13.54
C ARG A 62 -0.93 8.95 13.22
N ILE A 63 -0.31 9.21 12.08
CA ILE A 63 0.01 10.56 11.64
C ILE A 63 -1.21 11.32 11.12
N PHE A 64 -2.28 10.64 10.76
CA PHE A 64 -3.43 11.22 10.08
C PHE A 64 -4.04 12.38 10.88
N ARG A 65 -4.40 13.41 10.11
CA ARG A 65 -5.16 14.58 10.56
C ARG A 65 -6.49 14.61 9.80
N GLN A 66 -7.11 15.76 9.67
CA GLN A 66 -8.38 15.89 8.98
C GLN A 66 -8.28 15.51 7.48
N TYR A 67 -7.19 15.89 6.80
CA TYR A 67 -6.98 15.64 5.38
C TYR A 67 -5.64 14.96 5.14
N ASN A 68 -5.65 13.82 4.48
CA ASN A 68 -4.46 12.98 4.36
C ASN A 68 -4.26 12.58 2.90
N VAL A 69 -3.23 13.14 2.27
CA VAL A 69 -2.81 12.83 0.90
C VAL A 69 -1.92 11.60 0.94
N VAL A 70 -2.30 10.57 0.20
CA VAL A 70 -1.53 9.32 0.13
C VAL A 70 -1.11 9.07 -1.31
N GLU A 71 0.16 8.89 -1.54
CA GLU A 71 0.77 8.56 -2.84
C GLU A 71 1.38 7.16 -2.77
N TYR A 72 1.10 6.33 -3.76
CA TYR A 72 1.61 4.97 -3.89
C TYR A 72 2.54 4.84 -5.09
N LYS A 73 3.65 4.15 -4.88
CA LYS A 73 4.56 3.70 -5.95
C LYS A 73 4.60 2.18 -5.99
N SER A 74 4.32 1.64 -7.16
CA SER A 74 4.34 0.19 -7.41
C SER A 74 5.73 -0.42 -7.19
N PRO A 75 5.85 -1.75 -7.08
CA PRO A 75 7.15 -2.41 -6.96
C PRO A 75 8.10 -2.17 -8.14
N GLU A 76 7.57 -1.76 -9.30
CA GLU A 76 8.34 -1.45 -10.51
C GLU A 76 8.76 0.02 -10.59
N ASP A 77 8.23 0.89 -9.70
CA ASP A 77 8.49 2.32 -9.70
C ASP A 77 9.33 2.75 -8.50
N ASP A 78 10.24 3.70 -8.71
CA ASP A 78 11.02 4.32 -7.65
C ASP A 78 10.42 5.67 -7.25
N LEU A 79 10.26 5.89 -5.95
CA LEU A 79 9.91 7.20 -5.41
C LEU A 79 11.13 8.12 -5.48
N ASN A 80 11.00 9.23 -6.19
CA ASN A 80 12.07 10.18 -6.43
C ASN A 80 11.74 11.60 -5.95
N ILE A 81 12.68 12.54 -6.10
CA ILE A 81 12.52 13.91 -5.61
C ILE A 81 11.44 14.70 -6.36
N ASP A 82 11.24 14.43 -7.64
CA ASP A 82 10.21 15.11 -8.43
C ASP A 82 8.80 14.60 -8.04
N ASP A 83 8.67 13.31 -7.70
CA ASP A 83 7.45 12.76 -7.11
C ASP A 83 7.13 13.44 -5.77
N PHE A 84 8.14 13.63 -4.90
CA PHE A 84 7.96 14.36 -3.65
C PHE A 84 7.38 15.75 -3.90
N TYR A 85 8.01 16.54 -4.78
CA TYR A 85 7.54 17.91 -5.06
C TYR A 85 6.16 17.91 -5.72
N LYS A 86 5.87 16.95 -6.59
CA LYS A 86 4.56 16.79 -7.23
C LYS A 86 3.47 16.58 -6.17
N VAL A 87 3.65 15.61 -5.27
CA VAL A 87 2.66 15.28 -4.22
C VAL A 87 2.54 16.41 -3.19
N TYR A 88 3.67 17.04 -2.83
CA TYR A 88 3.66 18.22 -1.97
C TYR A 88 2.87 19.36 -2.60
N ALA A 89 3.04 19.60 -3.91
CA ALA A 89 2.26 20.58 -4.65
C ALA A 89 0.77 20.21 -4.66
N TYR A 90 0.40 18.94 -4.82
CA TYR A 90 -0.98 18.49 -4.74
C TYR A 90 -1.61 18.78 -3.37
N ALA A 91 -0.89 18.53 -2.29
CA ALA A 91 -1.36 18.87 -0.94
C ALA A 91 -1.54 20.40 -0.78
N CYS A 92 -0.63 21.21 -1.32
CA CYS A 92 -0.75 22.67 -1.32
C CYS A 92 -1.95 23.15 -2.15
N ILE A 93 -2.15 22.59 -3.34
CA ILE A 93 -3.29 22.93 -4.20
C ILE A 93 -4.58 22.53 -3.50
N TYR A 94 -4.67 21.33 -2.95
CA TYR A 94 -5.85 20.87 -2.22
C TYR A 94 -6.20 21.81 -1.04
N LYS A 95 -5.17 22.23 -0.27
CA LYS A 95 -5.33 23.24 0.78
C LYS A 95 -5.87 24.57 0.27
N ALA A 96 -5.37 25.02 -0.87
CA ALA A 96 -5.65 26.35 -1.41
C ALA A 96 -6.96 26.43 -2.22
N ASP A 97 -7.41 25.31 -2.76
CA ASP A 97 -8.63 25.22 -3.58
C ASP A 97 -9.88 25.09 -2.71
N THR A 98 -10.12 26.10 -1.89
CA THR A 98 -11.26 26.21 -0.98
C THR A 98 -11.94 27.57 -1.13
N GLU A 99 -13.25 27.65 -0.85
CA GLU A 99 -14.03 28.90 -0.95
C GLU A 99 -13.62 29.96 0.08
N THR A 100 -13.12 29.50 1.24
CA THR A 100 -12.75 30.38 2.35
C THR A 100 -11.24 30.33 2.57
N VAL A 101 -10.62 31.49 2.76
CA VAL A 101 -9.18 31.60 3.02
C VAL A 101 -8.83 30.83 4.30
N ASP A 102 -7.79 29.99 4.20
CA ASP A 102 -7.27 29.14 5.29
C ASP A 102 -8.29 28.19 5.92
N PHE A 103 -9.29 27.76 5.14
CA PHE A 103 -10.30 26.78 5.56
C PHE A 103 -9.65 25.45 5.98
N ILE A 104 -8.58 25.04 5.29
CA ILE A 104 -7.77 23.88 5.65
C ILE A 104 -6.43 24.38 6.23
N PRO A 105 -6.23 24.36 7.56
CA PRO A 105 -4.94 24.69 8.16
C PRO A 105 -3.87 23.68 7.71
N ALA A 106 -2.63 24.14 7.49
CA ALA A 106 -1.53 23.23 7.10
C ALA A 106 -1.29 22.11 8.13
N ALA A 107 -1.52 22.39 9.41
CA ALA A 107 -1.41 21.39 10.49
C ALA A 107 -2.47 20.28 10.42
N GLU A 108 -3.57 20.49 9.69
CA GLU A 108 -4.63 19.49 9.47
C GLU A 108 -4.44 18.68 8.18
N LEU A 109 -3.35 18.94 7.45
CA LEU A 109 -2.91 18.14 6.32
C LEU A 109 -1.81 17.16 6.74
N THR A 110 -1.78 15.99 6.08
CA THR A 110 -0.61 15.11 6.12
C THR A 110 -0.31 14.58 4.71
N ILE A 111 0.93 14.15 4.50
CA ILE A 111 1.34 13.46 3.27
C ILE A 111 1.92 12.10 3.66
N THR A 112 1.44 11.05 3.01
CA THR A 112 1.95 9.69 3.16
C THR A 112 2.48 9.19 1.83
N PHE A 113 3.76 8.84 1.77
CA PHE A 113 4.37 8.14 0.66
C PHE A 113 4.44 6.66 0.97
N VAL A 114 3.88 5.82 0.10
CA VAL A 114 3.93 4.37 0.22
C VAL A 114 4.70 3.82 -0.98
N CYS A 115 5.78 3.09 -0.75
CA CYS A 115 6.59 2.56 -1.84
C CYS A 115 7.26 1.23 -1.45
N TYR A 116 7.76 0.53 -2.46
CA TYR A 116 8.47 -0.73 -2.29
C TYR A 116 9.94 -0.50 -1.92
N HIS A 117 10.63 0.38 -2.67
CA HIS A 117 12.05 0.67 -2.48
C HIS A 117 12.27 1.84 -1.52
N TYR A 118 13.30 1.75 -0.67
CA TYR A 118 13.67 2.85 0.23
C TYR A 118 14.32 3.98 -0.57
N PRO A 119 13.72 5.19 -0.66
CA PRO A 119 14.13 6.25 -1.57
C PRO A 119 15.34 7.06 -1.05
N ARG A 120 16.48 6.40 -0.90
CA ARG A 120 17.69 6.99 -0.27
C ARG A 120 18.11 8.32 -0.90
N THR A 121 18.16 8.38 -2.23
CA THR A 121 18.58 9.57 -2.95
C THR A 121 17.63 10.76 -2.73
N MET A 122 16.32 10.50 -2.73
CA MET A 122 15.31 11.53 -2.43
C MET A 122 15.50 12.06 -1.00
N LEU A 123 15.63 11.17 -0.02
CA LEU A 123 15.77 11.57 1.39
C LEU A 123 17.06 12.36 1.64
N GLN A 124 18.18 12.02 0.99
CA GLN A 124 19.43 12.78 1.05
C GLN A 124 19.26 14.19 0.48
N LYS A 125 18.55 14.33 -0.65
CA LYS A 125 18.23 15.64 -1.23
C LYS A 125 17.33 16.46 -0.31
N LEU A 126 16.28 15.85 0.25
CA LEU A 126 15.39 16.53 1.20
C LEU A 126 16.11 17.00 2.46
N GLN A 127 17.03 16.20 2.99
CA GLN A 127 17.85 16.59 4.13
C GLN A 127 18.74 17.79 3.79
N ARG A 128 19.42 17.75 2.63
CA ARG A 128 20.32 18.81 2.19
C ARG A 128 19.59 20.11 1.86
N ASP A 129 18.50 20.02 1.12
CA ASP A 129 17.87 21.18 0.46
C ASP A 129 16.72 21.79 1.31
N ARG A 130 16.11 20.98 2.19
CA ARG A 130 14.97 21.37 3.04
C ARG A 130 15.16 21.08 4.52
N GLN A 131 16.30 20.52 4.93
CA GLN A 131 16.61 20.13 6.31
C GLN A 131 15.60 19.11 6.89
N ILE A 132 14.91 18.37 6.03
CA ILE A 132 14.01 17.30 6.45
C ILE A 132 14.83 16.12 6.93
N THR A 133 14.57 15.69 8.17
CA THR A 133 15.19 14.51 8.78
C THR A 133 14.23 13.32 8.78
N VAL A 134 14.78 12.11 8.89
CA VAL A 134 14.01 10.86 8.86
C VAL A 134 14.08 10.18 10.23
N GLU A 135 12.94 9.96 10.86
CA GLU A 135 12.83 9.21 12.12
C GLU A 135 12.13 7.87 11.88
N ASN A 136 12.74 6.78 12.35
CA ASN A 136 12.12 5.45 12.30
C ASN A 136 11.13 5.33 13.46
N MET A 137 9.84 5.21 13.16
CA MET A 137 8.78 5.06 14.16
C MET A 137 8.50 3.60 14.50
N GLU A 138 8.43 2.75 13.47
CA GLU A 138 8.20 1.31 13.56
C GLU A 138 8.80 0.63 12.33
N SER A 139 8.77 -0.70 12.29
CA SER A 139 9.22 -1.47 11.13
C SER A 139 8.49 -1.03 9.87
N GLY A 140 9.23 -0.47 8.92
CA GLY A 140 8.72 0.02 7.63
C GLY A 140 8.01 1.37 7.67
N ILE A 141 7.91 2.06 8.83
CA ILE A 141 7.23 3.34 8.98
C ILE A 141 8.22 4.40 9.48
N TYR A 142 8.37 5.46 8.71
CA TYR A 142 9.30 6.57 8.96
C TYR A 142 8.56 7.90 8.92
N TYR A 143 8.86 8.81 9.85
CA TYR A 143 8.38 10.19 9.77
C TYR A 143 9.45 11.09 9.16
N LEU A 144 8.99 12.01 8.30
CA LEU A 144 9.83 13.04 7.67
C LEU A 144 9.61 14.34 8.45
N MET A 145 10.59 14.69 9.27
CA MET A 145 10.50 15.78 10.24
C MET A 145 11.12 17.06 9.69
N GLY A 146 10.60 18.22 10.09
CA GLY A 146 11.15 19.53 9.74
C GLY A 146 10.33 20.33 8.72
N ASP A 147 9.13 19.84 8.35
CA ASP A 147 8.19 20.56 7.49
C ASP A 147 6.91 20.97 8.24
N ALA A 148 6.22 21.99 7.71
CA ALA A 148 4.94 22.45 8.27
C ALA A 148 3.81 21.43 8.07
N ILE A 149 3.87 20.63 7.01
CA ILE A 149 2.92 19.52 6.76
C ILE A 149 3.55 18.24 7.28
N PRO A 150 2.96 17.56 8.28
CA PRO A 150 3.45 16.28 8.76
C PRO A 150 3.47 15.24 7.65
N MET A 151 4.59 14.51 7.52
CA MET A 151 4.78 13.55 6.45
C MET A 151 5.28 12.21 6.98
N GLN A 152 4.85 11.11 6.34
CA GLN A 152 5.40 9.78 6.58
C GLN A 152 5.80 9.07 5.29
N LEU A 153 6.73 8.14 5.44
CA LEU A 153 7.15 7.21 4.41
C LEU A 153 6.91 5.79 4.91
N ILE A 154 6.20 5.00 4.13
CA ILE A 154 5.91 3.59 4.39
C ILE A 154 6.65 2.74 3.36
N ILE A 155 7.50 1.82 3.83
CA ILE A 155 8.23 0.86 2.99
C ILE A 155 7.56 -0.49 3.10
N VAL A 156 6.77 -0.82 2.09
CA VAL A 156 5.88 -2.00 2.03
C VAL A 156 6.56 -3.31 2.49
N PRO A 157 7.70 -3.75 1.93
CA PRO A 157 8.30 -5.02 2.31
C PRO A 157 8.93 -5.02 3.72
N ARG A 158 9.07 -3.85 4.34
CA ARG A 158 9.59 -3.70 5.71
C ARG A 158 8.51 -3.64 6.78
N LEU A 159 7.24 -3.55 6.39
CA LEU A 159 6.12 -3.53 7.34
C LEU A 159 6.04 -4.83 8.14
N SER A 160 5.57 -4.73 9.38
CA SER A 160 5.30 -5.88 10.22
C SER A 160 4.20 -6.76 9.60
N LYS A 161 4.51 -8.02 9.32
CA LYS A 161 3.51 -9.01 8.85
C LYS A 161 2.40 -9.26 9.88
N THR A 162 2.65 -9.03 11.16
CA THR A 162 1.63 -9.16 12.21
C THR A 162 0.65 -8.00 12.19
N ASN A 163 1.16 -6.77 12.04
CA ASN A 163 0.35 -5.57 12.13
C ASN A 163 -0.20 -5.09 10.78
N ASN A 164 0.52 -5.34 9.67
CA ASN A 164 0.20 -4.80 8.34
C ASN A 164 0.27 -5.90 7.27
N TYR A 165 -0.38 -7.03 7.52
CA TYR A 165 -0.29 -8.22 6.68
C TYR A 165 -0.64 -7.94 5.22
N TRP A 166 -1.77 -7.29 4.98
CA TRP A 166 -2.31 -7.09 3.64
C TRP A 166 -1.47 -6.11 2.83
N LEU A 167 -1.09 -4.99 3.44
CA LEU A 167 -0.21 -4.01 2.80
C LEU A 167 1.21 -4.57 2.59
N ASN A 168 1.75 -5.34 3.55
CA ASN A 168 3.05 -6.00 3.39
C ASN A 168 3.08 -6.98 2.21
N ASN A 169 1.95 -7.60 1.84
CA ASN A 169 1.85 -8.51 0.71
C ASN A 169 1.54 -7.82 -0.63
N LEU A 170 1.32 -6.49 -0.66
CA LEU A 170 1.14 -5.74 -1.91
C LEU A 170 2.50 -5.60 -2.64
N ARG A 171 2.98 -6.69 -3.21
CA ARG A 171 4.31 -6.84 -3.82
C ARG A 171 4.32 -7.96 -4.87
N ASN A 172 5.36 -7.98 -5.70
CA ASN A 172 5.54 -8.92 -6.82
C ASN A 172 6.67 -9.96 -6.57
N ASP A 173 7.10 -10.13 -5.34
CA ASP A 173 8.20 -11.01 -4.97
C ASP A 173 7.86 -12.02 -3.86
N LEU A 174 6.64 -12.54 -3.86
CA LEU A 174 6.25 -13.67 -2.99
C LEU A 174 6.96 -14.93 -3.48
N LYS A 175 8.06 -15.31 -2.81
CA LYS A 175 8.98 -16.36 -3.30
C LYS A 175 8.83 -17.71 -2.62
N SER A 176 8.19 -17.77 -1.47
CA SER A 176 8.06 -19.05 -0.76
C SER A 176 6.67 -19.63 -0.90
N ALA A 177 6.63 -20.94 -1.15
CA ALA A 177 5.41 -21.74 -1.11
C ALA A 177 4.57 -21.46 0.14
N GLY A 178 5.22 -21.25 1.28
CA GLY A 178 4.57 -20.94 2.54
C GLY A 178 3.91 -19.56 2.57
N GLU A 179 4.53 -18.53 1.98
CA GLU A 179 3.93 -17.18 1.90
C GLU A 179 2.68 -17.19 1.02
N ILE A 180 2.77 -17.83 -0.14
CA ILE A 180 1.66 -17.95 -1.09
C ILE A 180 0.49 -18.73 -0.47
N ARG A 181 0.76 -19.87 0.18
CA ARG A 181 -0.26 -20.67 0.84
C ARG A 181 -0.95 -19.90 1.96
N ASN A 182 -0.19 -19.24 2.82
CA ASN A 182 -0.72 -18.41 3.90
C ASN A 182 -1.59 -17.26 3.35
N PHE A 183 -1.18 -16.65 2.23
CA PHE A 183 -1.96 -15.61 1.57
C PHE A 183 -3.31 -16.15 1.07
N ILE A 184 -3.31 -17.30 0.40
CA ILE A 184 -4.55 -17.94 -0.12
C ILE A 184 -5.48 -18.30 1.04
N GLU A 185 -4.97 -18.87 2.13
CA GLU A 185 -5.75 -19.23 3.32
C GLU A 185 -6.43 -18.00 3.93
N LYS A 186 -5.67 -16.94 4.20
CA LYS A 186 -6.21 -15.69 4.75
C LYS A 186 -7.19 -14.99 3.81
N TYR A 187 -6.94 -15.02 2.51
CA TYR A 187 -7.90 -14.53 1.54
C TYR A 187 -9.19 -15.35 1.56
N GLY A 188 -9.11 -16.67 1.68
CA GLY A 188 -10.25 -17.56 1.77
C GLY A 188 -11.23 -17.20 2.89
N GLU A 189 -10.71 -16.73 4.03
CA GLU A 189 -11.51 -16.23 5.16
C GLU A 189 -12.31 -14.95 4.83
N ASN A 190 -11.84 -14.16 3.87
CA ASN A 190 -12.35 -12.84 3.53
C ASN A 190 -12.89 -12.73 2.09
N LYS A 191 -13.04 -13.83 1.38
CA LYS A 191 -13.36 -13.89 -0.06
C LYS A 191 -14.64 -13.17 -0.48
N ASN A 192 -15.55 -12.92 0.45
CA ASN A 192 -16.84 -12.26 0.17
C ASN A 192 -16.72 -10.72 0.19
N SER A 193 -15.59 -10.16 0.63
CA SER A 193 -15.34 -8.73 0.64
C SER A 193 -14.74 -8.26 -0.69
N LYS A 194 -15.33 -7.22 -1.30
CA LYS A 194 -14.83 -6.61 -2.55
C LYS A 194 -13.43 -6.03 -2.40
N LEU A 195 -13.09 -5.48 -1.22
CA LEU A 195 -11.75 -4.95 -0.95
C LEU A 195 -10.70 -6.06 -1.00
N TYR A 196 -10.96 -7.17 -0.32
CA TYR A 196 -10.06 -8.33 -0.33
C TYR A 196 -9.96 -8.98 -1.71
N GLN A 197 -11.04 -9.00 -2.49
CA GLN A 197 -11.02 -9.50 -3.86
C GLN A 197 -10.10 -8.65 -4.75
N ALA A 198 -10.29 -7.32 -4.75
CA ALA A 198 -9.48 -6.40 -5.55
C ALA A 198 -7.99 -6.50 -5.21
N LEU A 199 -7.66 -6.54 -3.92
CA LEU A 199 -6.29 -6.70 -3.45
C LEU A 199 -5.71 -8.06 -3.87
N ALA A 200 -6.45 -9.15 -3.63
CA ALA A 200 -5.99 -10.50 -3.93
C ALA A 200 -5.78 -10.72 -5.44
N ASP A 201 -6.67 -10.22 -6.28
CA ASP A 201 -6.53 -10.31 -7.74
C ASP A 201 -5.24 -9.68 -8.22
N THR A 202 -4.89 -8.50 -7.69
CA THR A 202 -3.66 -7.81 -8.06
C THR A 202 -2.42 -8.56 -7.57
N ILE A 203 -2.39 -8.99 -6.31
CA ILE A 203 -1.27 -9.74 -5.74
C ILE A 203 -1.07 -11.08 -6.47
N MET A 204 -2.16 -11.81 -6.78
CA MET A 204 -2.08 -13.08 -7.50
C MET A 204 -1.59 -12.89 -8.93
N ARG A 205 -2.02 -11.85 -9.64
CA ARG A 205 -1.52 -11.53 -10.99
C ARG A 205 -0.03 -11.17 -10.96
N ALA A 206 0.38 -10.33 -10.00
CA ALA A 206 1.76 -9.90 -9.85
C ALA A 206 2.73 -11.06 -9.52
N ASN A 207 2.23 -12.14 -8.89
CA ASN A 207 3.00 -13.31 -8.49
C ASN A 207 2.53 -14.59 -9.22
N TRP A 208 2.01 -14.44 -10.44
CA TRP A 208 1.40 -15.55 -11.17
C TRP A 208 2.34 -16.72 -11.48
N GLN A 209 3.60 -16.43 -11.77
CA GLN A 209 4.58 -17.47 -12.10
C GLN A 209 4.87 -18.36 -10.88
N GLU A 210 5.09 -17.74 -9.74
CA GLU A 210 5.32 -18.40 -8.46
C GLU A 210 4.12 -19.25 -8.03
N LEU A 211 2.90 -18.71 -8.20
CA LEU A 211 1.64 -19.43 -7.95
C LEU A 211 1.49 -20.67 -8.84
N LYS A 212 1.88 -20.55 -10.10
CA LYS A 212 1.80 -21.67 -11.07
C LYS A 212 2.81 -22.76 -10.77
N GLU A 213 4.01 -22.41 -10.34
CA GLU A 213 5.05 -23.35 -9.93
C GLU A 213 4.66 -24.08 -8.63
N GLU A 214 4.14 -23.34 -7.65
CA GLU A 214 3.63 -23.91 -6.40
C GLU A 214 2.52 -24.94 -6.66
N ARG A 215 1.56 -24.62 -7.53
CA ARG A 215 0.48 -25.54 -7.90
C ARG A 215 1.01 -26.84 -8.51
N LYS A 216 1.97 -26.73 -9.44
CA LYS A 216 2.60 -27.90 -10.06
C LYS A 216 3.33 -28.77 -9.03
N MET A 217 4.06 -28.14 -8.10
CA MET A 217 4.76 -28.83 -7.04
C MET A 217 3.79 -29.52 -6.07
N CYS A 218 2.67 -28.89 -5.71
CA CYS A 218 1.63 -29.51 -4.89
C CYS A 218 0.93 -30.68 -5.59
N GLU A 219 0.70 -30.60 -6.91
CA GLU A 219 0.16 -31.69 -7.70
C GLU A 219 1.13 -32.88 -7.75
N ALA A 220 2.42 -32.61 -8.03
CA ALA A 220 3.46 -33.65 -8.05
C ALA A 220 3.65 -34.33 -6.68
N LEU A 221 3.63 -33.57 -5.58
CA LEU A 221 3.68 -34.11 -4.21
C LEU A 221 2.45 -34.98 -3.90
N ARG A 222 1.26 -34.59 -4.33
CA ARG A 222 0.04 -35.41 -4.16
C ARG A 222 0.10 -36.73 -4.92
N GLU A 223 0.69 -36.74 -6.12
CA GLU A 223 0.90 -37.97 -6.89
C GLU A 223 1.88 -38.89 -6.18
N LEU A 224 3.03 -38.37 -5.69
CA LEU A 224 4.02 -39.15 -4.93
C LEU A 224 3.41 -39.76 -3.66
N PHE A 225 2.70 -38.95 -2.85
CA PHE A 225 2.05 -39.45 -1.64
C PHE A 225 0.87 -40.38 -1.93
N ALA A 226 0.23 -40.27 -3.10
CA ALA A 226 -0.83 -41.23 -3.49
C ALA A 226 -0.26 -42.60 -3.79
N ASP A 227 0.94 -42.70 -4.32
CA ASP A 227 1.63 -43.96 -4.59
C ASP A 227 2.12 -44.60 -3.27
N ASP A 228 2.71 -43.85 -2.36
CA ASP A 228 3.11 -44.33 -1.02
C ASP A 228 1.91 -44.84 -0.18
N LEU A 229 0.75 -44.15 -0.29
CA LEU A 229 -0.48 -44.59 0.39
C LEU A 229 -1.13 -45.83 -0.24
N ARG A 230 -0.84 -46.14 -1.51
CA ARG A 230 -1.26 -47.39 -2.16
C ARG A 230 -0.39 -48.56 -1.72
N GLU A 231 0.92 -48.38 -1.71
CA GLU A 231 1.85 -49.41 -1.23
C GLU A 231 1.61 -49.81 0.23
N SER A 232 1.31 -48.83 1.12
CA SER A 232 1.03 -49.08 2.54
C SER A 232 -0.34 -49.74 2.83
N ARG A 233 -1.21 -49.90 1.82
CA ARG A 233 -2.49 -50.62 1.94
C ARG A 233 -2.47 -52.05 1.40
N GLU A 234 -1.39 -52.42 0.74
CA GLU A 234 -1.18 -53.76 0.17
C GLU A 234 -0.27 -54.65 1.06
N GLU A 235 0.27 -54.13 2.17
CA GLU A 235 0.89 -54.87 3.28
C GLU A 235 -0.13 -55.11 4.42
#